data_bdb07c98bc1b956aca5ba9b66e47b624
#
_entry.id   bdb07c98bc1b956aca5ba9b66e47b624
#
_cell.length_a   1.000
_cell.length_b   1.000
_cell.length_c   1.000
_cell.angle_alpha   90.00
_cell.angle_beta   90.00
_cell.angle_gamma   90.00
#
_symmetry.space_group_name_H-M   'P 1'
#
loop_
_entity.id
_entity.type
_entity.pdbx_description
1 polymer ?
#
loop_
_entity_poly.entity_id
_entity_poly.type
_entity_poly.pdbx_seq_one_letter_code
_entity_poly.pdbx_strand_id
1 'polypeptide(L)'
;MIIRVGTSFQFLRLFDKPSGSRVTMSGNQEPWVPAEMNIKELTTRVVVIGVLLGGVMTAANAYLGLYVGMTVSASIPAAVMSMLILRGFKLKDVTILENNSVQTMASAGESLAAGVIFTVPALLVLGIWQDIQWVDTFLIAILGGLLGTMFTIALRRLFIVEEALPYPEGVACREVLVAGEKGGSGLIAIIYALLIGATYGWMVKGFKATHAKLE
;
A
#
# COMPACT_ATOMS: atom_id res chain seq x y z
N MET A 1 -34.38 40.52 9.48
CA MET A 1 -33.28 39.72 10.01
C MET A 1 -33.02 38.59 9.01
N ILE A 2 -32.13 38.86 8.04
CA ILE A 2 -31.86 37.94 6.90
C ILE A 2 -30.59 37.20 7.22
N ILE A 3 -30.69 35.92 7.55
CA ILE A 3 -29.53 35.04 7.75
C ILE A 3 -29.07 34.58 6.39
N ARG A 4 -27.91 35.08 5.96
CA ARG A 4 -27.22 34.68 4.72
C ARG A 4 -26.62 33.28 4.92
N VAL A 5 -27.22 32.24 4.34
CA VAL A 5 -26.64 30.92 4.19
C VAL A 5 -25.65 30.95 3.02
N GLY A 6 -24.40 31.16 3.32
CA GLY A 6 -23.34 31.40 2.34
C GLY A 6 -22.25 30.30 2.29
N THR A 7 -22.60 29.03 2.47
CA THR A 7 -21.57 27.96 2.49
C THR A 7 -21.78 26.81 1.52
N SER A 8 -22.88 26.78 0.76
CA SER A 8 -23.18 25.66 -0.15
C SER A 8 -22.70 25.86 -1.59
N PHE A 9 -22.14 27.02 -1.95
CA PHE A 9 -21.76 27.32 -3.34
C PHE A 9 -20.27 27.12 -3.67
N GLN A 10 -19.41 26.90 -2.67
CA GLN A 10 -17.98 26.63 -2.94
C GLN A 10 -17.70 25.18 -3.31
N PHE A 11 -18.54 24.25 -2.90
CA PHE A 11 -18.36 22.83 -3.23
C PHE A 11 -18.66 22.52 -4.70
N LEU A 12 -19.60 23.24 -5.31
CA LEU A 12 -19.95 23.09 -6.73
C LEU A 12 -18.91 23.72 -7.69
N ARG A 13 -18.08 24.66 -7.23
CA ARG A 13 -16.99 25.21 -8.05
C ARG A 13 -15.79 24.26 -8.20
N LEU A 14 -15.70 23.20 -7.40
CA LEU A 14 -14.68 22.19 -7.54
C LEU A 14 -14.91 21.27 -8.76
N PHE A 15 -16.15 21.23 -9.28
CA PHE A 15 -16.52 20.42 -10.44
C PHE A 15 -16.64 21.19 -11.74
N ASP A 16 -16.55 22.52 -11.70
CA ASP A 16 -16.66 23.37 -12.88
C ASP A 16 -15.27 23.82 -13.34
N LYS A 17 -14.43 22.86 -13.73
CA LYS A 17 -13.14 23.12 -14.36
C LYS A 17 -13.34 23.07 -15.87
N PRO A 18 -13.06 24.14 -16.63
CA PRO A 18 -13.25 24.14 -18.06
C PRO A 18 -12.39 23.03 -18.69
N SER A 19 -13.06 22.20 -19.48
CA SER A 19 -12.47 21.16 -20.33
C SER A 19 -11.49 21.78 -21.33
N GLY A 20 -10.26 21.94 -20.95
CA GLY A 20 -9.22 22.54 -21.82
C GLY A 20 -7.90 22.86 -21.17
N SER A 21 -7.81 22.97 -19.86
CA SER A 21 -6.51 23.10 -19.19
C SER A 21 -5.92 21.73 -18.97
N ARG A 22 -4.93 21.33 -19.78
CA ARG A 22 -4.00 20.29 -19.37
C ARG A 22 -3.51 20.67 -17.96
N VAL A 23 -3.91 19.90 -16.98
CA VAL A 23 -3.30 19.98 -15.66
C VAL A 23 -1.87 19.46 -15.87
N THR A 24 -0.95 20.39 -16.08
CA THR A 24 0.46 20.07 -15.95
C THR A 24 0.60 19.54 -14.54
N MET A 25 1.00 18.29 -14.43
CA MET A 25 1.44 17.70 -13.17
C MET A 25 2.34 18.73 -12.50
N SER A 26 1.99 19.19 -11.32
CA SER A 26 2.77 20.18 -10.58
C SER A 26 4.13 19.58 -10.24
N GLY A 27 5.14 20.05 -10.96
CA GLY A 27 6.51 19.58 -10.93
C GLY A 27 6.78 18.54 -12.01
N ASN A 28 7.73 18.84 -12.89
CA ASN A 28 8.34 17.96 -13.88
C ASN A 28 8.85 16.67 -13.22
N GLN A 29 7.96 15.75 -12.87
CA GLN A 29 8.37 14.43 -12.42
C GLN A 29 8.53 13.56 -13.67
N GLU A 30 9.68 13.70 -14.31
CA GLU A 30 10.09 12.73 -15.30
C GLU A 30 10.04 11.33 -14.69
N PRO A 31 9.53 10.33 -15.44
CA PRO A 31 9.53 8.96 -14.97
C PRO A 31 10.97 8.52 -14.66
N TRP A 32 11.18 7.90 -13.50
CA TRP A 32 12.50 7.41 -13.10
C TRP A 32 13.07 6.39 -14.11
N VAL A 33 12.18 5.61 -14.71
CA VAL A 33 12.50 4.70 -15.81
C VAL A 33 11.79 5.19 -17.05
N PRO A 34 12.51 5.69 -18.07
CA PRO A 34 11.92 6.08 -19.35
C PRO A 34 11.19 4.91 -20.02
N ALA A 35 10.14 5.20 -20.78
CA ALA A 35 9.32 4.19 -21.44
C ALA A 35 10.08 3.36 -22.50
N GLU A 36 11.16 3.92 -23.03
CA GLU A 36 12.02 3.27 -24.01
C GLU A 36 12.99 2.26 -23.40
N MET A 37 13.16 2.31 -22.08
CA MET A 37 14.10 1.45 -21.37
C MET A 37 13.43 0.11 -21.02
N ASN A 38 13.84 -0.95 -21.69
CA ASN A 38 13.35 -2.29 -21.43
C ASN A 38 14.18 -2.97 -20.34
N ILE A 39 13.78 -2.81 -19.07
CA ILE A 39 14.43 -3.48 -17.93
C ILE A 39 13.51 -4.54 -17.33
N LYS A 40 14.11 -5.52 -16.64
CA LYS A 40 13.36 -6.63 -16.02
C LYS A 40 12.43 -6.12 -14.93
N GLU A 41 11.18 -6.54 -14.99
CA GLU A 41 10.14 -6.18 -14.02
C GLU A 41 9.56 -7.41 -13.34
N LEU A 42 8.96 -8.32 -14.11
CA LEU A 42 8.36 -9.56 -13.62
C LEU A 42 9.27 -10.74 -13.90
N THR A 43 10.03 -11.15 -12.89
CA THR A 43 10.85 -12.37 -12.92
C THR A 43 10.28 -13.41 -11.97
N THR A 44 10.60 -14.68 -12.16
CA THR A 44 10.14 -15.76 -11.27
C THR A 44 10.52 -15.49 -9.81
N ARG A 45 11.74 -14.95 -9.58
CA ARG A 45 12.18 -14.57 -8.23
C ARG A 45 11.29 -13.48 -7.61
N VAL A 46 10.85 -12.50 -8.40
CA VAL A 46 9.96 -11.42 -7.97
C VAL A 46 8.60 -11.98 -7.57
N VAL A 47 8.04 -12.89 -8.37
CA VAL A 47 6.75 -13.52 -8.06
C VAL A 47 6.83 -14.33 -6.77
N VAL A 48 7.86 -15.14 -6.61
CA VAL A 48 8.04 -15.97 -5.39
C VAL A 48 8.20 -15.08 -4.16
N ILE A 49 9.09 -14.09 -4.21
CA ILE A 49 9.34 -13.18 -3.08
C ILE A 49 8.09 -12.33 -2.80
N GLY A 50 7.43 -11.82 -3.84
CA GLY A 50 6.21 -11.02 -3.72
C GLY A 50 5.06 -11.77 -3.06
N VAL A 51 4.84 -13.03 -3.45
CA VAL A 51 3.81 -13.89 -2.83
C VAL A 51 4.17 -14.21 -1.37
N LEU A 52 5.41 -14.57 -1.09
CA LEU A 52 5.85 -14.88 0.29
C LEU A 52 5.76 -13.64 1.19
N LEU A 53 6.26 -12.51 0.73
CA LEU A 53 6.20 -11.26 1.47
C LEU A 53 4.75 -10.79 1.63
N GLY A 54 3.94 -10.94 0.58
CA GLY A 54 2.51 -10.67 0.62
C GLY A 54 1.80 -11.51 1.69
N GLY A 55 2.08 -12.80 1.77
CA GLY A 55 1.55 -13.68 2.81
C GLY A 55 1.92 -13.22 4.22
N VAL A 56 3.18 -12.83 4.43
CA VAL A 56 3.65 -12.31 5.73
C VAL A 56 2.96 -11.00 6.08
N MET A 57 2.86 -10.06 5.13
CA MET A 57 2.19 -8.77 5.35
C MET A 57 0.68 -8.93 5.60
N THR A 58 0.05 -9.82 4.83
CA THR A 58 -1.35 -10.21 5.02
C THR A 58 -1.61 -10.73 6.43
N ALA A 59 -0.79 -11.67 6.90
CA ALA A 59 -0.90 -12.24 8.25
C ALA A 59 -0.65 -11.19 9.34
N ALA A 60 0.36 -10.34 9.18
CA ALA A 60 0.65 -9.26 10.11
C ALA A 60 -0.51 -8.26 10.19
N ASN A 61 -1.07 -7.88 9.05
CA ASN A 61 -2.17 -6.91 9.00
C ASN A 61 -3.49 -7.52 9.50
N ALA A 62 -3.72 -8.80 9.24
CA ALA A 62 -4.86 -9.54 9.82
C ALA A 62 -4.77 -9.57 11.35
N TYR A 63 -3.60 -9.87 11.89
CA TYR A 63 -3.38 -9.83 13.34
C TYR A 63 -3.63 -8.43 13.92
N LEU A 64 -3.08 -7.37 13.30
CA LEU A 64 -3.28 -6.00 13.74
C LEU A 64 -4.75 -5.58 13.65
N GLY A 65 -5.41 -5.90 12.56
CA GLY A 65 -6.82 -5.56 12.33
C GLY A 65 -7.74 -6.20 13.36
N LEU A 66 -7.52 -7.47 13.68
CA LEU A 66 -8.31 -8.16 14.71
C LEU A 66 -7.97 -7.72 16.14
N TYR A 67 -6.71 -7.33 16.40
CA TYR A 67 -6.27 -6.95 17.74
C TYR A 67 -6.52 -5.48 18.08
N VAL A 68 -6.28 -4.58 17.11
CA VAL A 68 -6.35 -3.12 17.34
C VAL A 68 -7.60 -2.50 16.68
N GLY A 69 -8.26 -3.23 15.78
CA GLY A 69 -9.42 -2.73 15.05
C GLY A 69 -9.07 -1.83 13.87
N MET A 70 -7.80 -1.79 13.47
CA MET A 70 -7.33 -1.01 12.31
C MET A 70 -6.26 -1.76 11.53
N THR A 71 -6.16 -1.45 10.25
CA THR A 71 -5.08 -1.93 9.37
C THR A 71 -4.12 -0.80 9.04
N VAL A 72 -2.89 -1.17 8.71
CA VAL A 72 -1.81 -0.23 8.36
C VAL A 72 -1.37 -0.54 6.95
N SER A 73 -1.17 0.50 6.12
CA SER A 73 -0.63 0.30 4.78
C SER A 73 0.76 -0.34 4.81
N ALA A 74 0.91 -1.42 4.06
CA ALA A 74 2.16 -2.17 3.95
C ALA A 74 3.06 -1.69 2.82
N SER A 75 2.66 -0.69 2.02
CA SER A 75 3.38 -0.27 0.82
C SER A 75 4.84 0.12 1.11
N ILE A 76 5.07 1.00 2.08
CA ILE A 76 6.42 1.46 2.44
C ILE A 76 7.23 0.34 3.13
N PRO A 77 6.71 -0.34 4.17
CA PRO A 77 7.41 -1.50 4.75
C PRO A 77 7.76 -2.58 3.73
N ALA A 78 6.83 -2.90 2.82
CA ALA A 78 7.06 -3.88 1.77
C ALA A 78 8.15 -3.46 0.78
N ALA A 79 8.21 -2.17 0.41
CA ALA A 79 9.28 -1.64 -0.43
C ALA A 79 10.66 -1.81 0.23
N VAL A 80 10.76 -1.47 1.52
CA VAL A 80 12.01 -1.61 2.27
C VAL A 80 12.43 -3.08 2.40
N MET A 81 11.49 -3.95 2.77
CA MET A 81 11.76 -5.39 2.90
C MET A 81 12.12 -6.04 1.56
N SER A 82 11.44 -5.65 0.48
CA SER A 82 11.79 -6.08 -0.88
C SER A 82 13.26 -5.78 -1.19
N MET A 83 13.66 -4.53 -0.96
CA MET A 83 15.07 -4.12 -1.20
C MET A 83 16.06 -4.89 -0.32
N LEU A 84 15.73 -5.08 0.95
CA LEU A 84 16.60 -5.83 1.88
C LEU A 84 16.73 -7.31 1.46
N ILE A 85 15.64 -7.94 1.06
CA ILE A 85 15.63 -9.34 0.61
C ILE A 85 16.41 -9.48 -0.71
N LEU A 86 16.02 -8.71 -1.73
CA LEU A 86 16.62 -8.84 -3.07
C LEU A 86 18.11 -8.50 -3.07
N ARG A 87 18.53 -7.49 -2.30
CA ARG A 87 19.96 -7.11 -2.18
C ARG A 87 20.71 -7.93 -1.15
N GLY A 88 20.07 -8.31 -0.04
CA GLY A 88 20.67 -9.11 1.02
C GLY A 88 21.10 -10.49 0.55
N PHE A 89 20.33 -11.13 -0.31
CA PHE A 89 20.70 -12.39 -0.96
C PHE A 89 21.73 -12.22 -2.09
N LYS A 90 22.33 -11.01 -2.24
CA LYS A 90 23.32 -10.69 -3.28
C LYS A 90 22.86 -11.10 -4.69
N LEU A 91 21.56 -11.01 -4.93
CA LEU A 91 21.01 -11.27 -6.26
C LEU A 91 21.56 -10.23 -7.23
N LYS A 92 22.17 -10.71 -8.33
CA LYS A 92 22.72 -9.84 -9.36
C LYS A 92 21.60 -9.20 -10.16
N ASP A 93 21.86 -8.00 -10.63
CA ASP A 93 20.99 -7.26 -11.57
C ASP A 93 19.55 -7.04 -11.05
N VAL A 94 19.42 -6.68 -9.76
CA VAL A 94 18.13 -6.28 -9.18
C VAL A 94 17.77 -4.88 -9.68
N THR A 95 16.58 -4.76 -10.27
CA THR A 95 16.08 -3.49 -10.79
C THR A 95 15.09 -2.83 -9.83
N ILE A 96 14.91 -1.52 -9.96
CA ILE A 96 13.88 -0.78 -9.20
C ILE A 96 12.47 -1.29 -9.53
N LEU A 97 12.23 -1.74 -10.79
CA LEU A 97 10.94 -2.28 -11.20
C LEU A 97 10.66 -3.64 -10.53
N GLU A 98 11.68 -4.48 -10.34
CA GLU A 98 11.54 -5.72 -9.57
C GLU A 98 11.14 -5.43 -8.11
N ASN A 99 11.79 -4.46 -7.47
CA ASN A 99 11.43 -4.04 -6.11
C ASN A 99 10.00 -3.49 -6.05
N ASN A 100 9.61 -2.67 -7.01
CA ASN A 100 8.25 -2.15 -7.11
C ASN A 100 7.21 -3.26 -7.30
N SER A 101 7.50 -4.27 -8.12
CA SER A 101 6.59 -5.39 -8.36
C SER A 101 6.42 -6.26 -7.09
N VAL A 102 7.49 -6.53 -6.35
CA VAL A 102 7.40 -7.22 -5.04
C VAL A 102 6.57 -6.42 -4.05
N GLN A 103 6.83 -5.11 -3.95
CA GLN A 103 6.07 -4.21 -3.08
C GLN A 103 4.58 -4.20 -3.45
N THR A 104 4.26 -4.12 -4.74
CA THR A 104 2.87 -4.10 -5.21
C THR A 104 2.14 -5.40 -4.88
N MET A 105 2.78 -6.56 -5.06
CA MET A 105 2.20 -7.85 -4.69
C MET A 105 1.96 -7.95 -3.19
N ALA A 106 2.91 -7.50 -2.38
CA ALA A 106 2.79 -7.51 -0.93
C ALA A 106 1.67 -6.59 -0.42
N SER A 107 1.57 -5.39 -1.00
CA SER A 107 0.52 -4.42 -0.67
C SER A 107 -0.86 -4.89 -1.13
N ALA A 108 -0.97 -5.58 -2.27
CA ALA A 108 -2.23 -6.14 -2.73
C ALA A 108 -2.76 -7.22 -1.78
N GLY A 109 -1.88 -8.11 -1.28
CA GLY A 109 -2.24 -9.13 -0.30
C GLY A 109 -2.73 -8.52 1.01
N GLU A 110 -2.06 -7.50 1.51
CA GLU A 110 -2.44 -6.76 2.71
C GLU A 110 -3.80 -6.08 2.56
N SER A 111 -4.05 -5.40 1.44
CA SER A 111 -5.32 -4.73 1.15
C SER A 111 -6.49 -5.72 1.07
N LEU A 112 -6.25 -6.91 0.49
CA LEU A 112 -7.24 -7.97 0.44
C LEU A 112 -7.58 -8.49 1.85
N ALA A 113 -6.56 -8.68 2.70
CA ALA A 113 -6.76 -9.06 4.10
C ALA A 113 -7.62 -8.05 4.84
N ALA A 114 -7.38 -6.74 4.67
CA ALA A 114 -8.17 -5.70 5.29
C ALA A 114 -9.67 -5.81 4.94
N GLY A 115 -10.00 -6.13 3.70
CA GLY A 115 -11.39 -6.39 3.29
C GLY A 115 -12.00 -7.58 4.02
N VAL A 116 -11.29 -8.70 4.13
CA VAL A 116 -11.77 -9.95 4.73
C VAL A 116 -11.96 -9.83 6.25
N ILE A 117 -11.00 -9.26 6.97
CA ILE A 117 -11.02 -9.22 8.44
C ILE A 117 -12.10 -8.31 9.02
N PHE A 118 -12.63 -7.37 8.27
CA PHE A 118 -13.74 -6.54 8.72
C PHE A 118 -15.11 -7.08 8.29
N THR A 119 -15.17 -7.86 7.21
CA THR A 119 -16.43 -8.38 6.68
C THR A 119 -16.79 -9.76 7.25
N VAL A 120 -15.84 -10.69 7.30
CA VAL A 120 -16.10 -12.07 7.74
C VAL A 120 -16.52 -12.14 9.22
N PRO A 121 -15.87 -11.45 10.17
CA PRO A 121 -16.34 -11.44 11.56
C PRO A 121 -17.75 -10.86 11.73
N ALA A 122 -18.18 -9.93 10.87
CA ALA A 122 -19.54 -9.40 10.90
C ALA A 122 -20.58 -10.49 10.62
N LEU A 123 -20.29 -11.45 9.74
CA LEU A 123 -21.20 -12.58 9.46
C LEU A 123 -21.36 -13.51 10.67
N LEU A 124 -20.29 -13.67 11.48
CA LEU A 124 -20.32 -14.43 12.71
C LEU A 124 -21.13 -13.69 13.79
N VAL A 125 -20.90 -12.39 13.96
CA VAL A 125 -21.61 -11.56 14.94
C VAL A 125 -23.11 -11.48 14.64
N LEU A 126 -23.48 -11.42 13.35
CA LEU A 126 -24.88 -11.44 12.92
C LEU A 126 -25.53 -12.82 12.99
N GLY A 127 -24.77 -13.87 13.35
CA GLY A 127 -25.28 -15.25 13.45
C GLY A 127 -25.61 -15.90 12.11
N ILE A 128 -25.17 -15.30 10.99
CA ILE A 128 -25.33 -15.86 9.63
C ILE A 128 -24.42 -17.07 9.46
N TRP A 129 -23.18 -16.97 9.97
CA TRP A 129 -22.23 -18.06 10.05
C TRP A 129 -22.02 -18.44 11.51
N GLN A 130 -21.94 -19.76 11.77
CA GLN A 130 -21.61 -20.26 13.11
C GLN A 130 -20.10 -20.41 13.29
N ASP A 131 -19.38 -20.69 12.20
CA ASP A 131 -17.94 -20.84 12.15
C ASP A 131 -17.39 -20.19 10.87
N ILE A 132 -16.07 -19.94 10.84
CA ILE A 132 -15.39 -19.41 9.66
C ILE A 132 -15.39 -20.45 8.55
N GLN A 133 -16.08 -20.16 7.47
CA GLN A 133 -16.13 -21.00 6.29
C GLN A 133 -14.93 -20.67 5.36
N TRP A 134 -13.86 -21.43 5.48
CA TRP A 134 -12.60 -21.16 4.79
C TRP A 134 -12.74 -21.13 3.27
N VAL A 135 -13.49 -22.06 2.69
CA VAL A 135 -13.67 -22.15 1.24
C VAL A 135 -14.44 -20.95 0.71
N ASP A 136 -15.54 -20.60 1.37
CA ASP A 136 -16.35 -19.46 0.96
C ASP A 136 -15.60 -18.14 1.14
N THR A 137 -14.88 -17.98 2.26
CA THR A 137 -14.00 -16.83 2.48
C THR A 137 -12.95 -16.71 1.39
N PHE A 138 -12.32 -17.80 1.02
CA PHE A 138 -11.30 -17.83 -0.05
C PHE A 138 -11.90 -17.45 -1.41
N LEU A 139 -13.06 -18.00 -1.77
CA LEU A 139 -13.75 -17.69 -3.03
C LEU A 139 -14.18 -16.22 -3.08
N ILE A 140 -14.74 -15.70 -1.99
CA ILE A 140 -15.13 -14.29 -1.89
C ILE A 140 -13.90 -13.39 -2.04
N ALA A 141 -12.78 -13.74 -1.39
CA ALA A 141 -11.54 -12.99 -1.48
C ALA A 141 -10.97 -12.96 -2.91
N ILE A 142 -10.97 -14.09 -3.63
CA ILE A 142 -10.52 -14.16 -5.02
C ILE A 142 -11.43 -13.31 -5.92
N LEU A 143 -12.75 -13.50 -5.82
CA LEU A 143 -13.70 -12.76 -6.66
C LEU A 143 -13.63 -11.26 -6.38
N GLY A 144 -13.52 -10.87 -5.11
CA GLY A 144 -13.34 -9.47 -4.71
C GLY A 144 -12.03 -8.88 -5.23
N GLY A 145 -10.93 -9.64 -5.15
CA GLY A 145 -9.63 -9.23 -5.69
C GLY A 145 -9.64 -9.06 -7.21
N LEU A 146 -10.26 -9.99 -7.93
CA LEU A 146 -10.43 -9.89 -9.39
C LEU A 146 -11.26 -8.66 -9.77
N LEU A 147 -12.39 -8.46 -9.09
CA LEU A 147 -13.26 -7.31 -9.32
C LEU A 147 -12.52 -6.00 -9.03
N GLY A 148 -11.80 -5.91 -7.91
CA GLY A 148 -10.99 -4.75 -7.56
C GLY A 148 -9.91 -4.44 -8.59
N THR A 149 -9.25 -5.47 -9.13
CA THR A 149 -8.27 -5.32 -10.21
C THR A 149 -8.91 -4.77 -11.48
N MET A 150 -10.08 -5.27 -11.86
CA MET A 150 -10.82 -4.77 -13.03
C MET A 150 -11.22 -3.30 -12.85
N PHE A 151 -11.72 -2.92 -11.67
CA PHE A 151 -12.01 -1.52 -11.37
C PHE A 151 -10.76 -0.64 -11.41
N THR A 152 -9.63 -1.11 -10.87
CA THR A 152 -8.37 -0.37 -10.90
C THR A 152 -7.92 -0.11 -12.34
N ILE A 153 -8.00 -1.10 -13.23
CA ILE A 153 -7.65 -0.95 -14.64
C ILE A 153 -8.57 0.08 -15.32
N ALA A 154 -9.87 0.00 -15.08
CA ALA A 154 -10.86 0.91 -15.68
C ALA A 154 -10.69 2.36 -15.17
N LEU A 155 -10.50 2.53 -13.87
CA LEU A 155 -10.43 3.85 -13.23
C LEU A 155 -9.05 4.49 -13.29
N ARG A 156 -7.99 3.71 -13.55
CA ARG A 156 -6.60 4.20 -13.62
C ARG A 156 -6.45 5.38 -14.57
N ARG A 157 -7.06 5.27 -15.76
CA ARG A 157 -6.95 6.32 -16.76
C ARG A 157 -7.56 7.61 -16.25
N LEU A 158 -8.75 7.55 -15.66
CA LEU A 158 -9.45 8.71 -15.15
C LEU A 158 -8.67 9.37 -14.00
N PHE A 159 -8.35 8.62 -12.95
CA PHE A 159 -7.80 9.19 -11.71
C PHE A 159 -6.32 9.50 -11.78
N ILE A 160 -5.52 8.73 -12.54
CA ILE A 160 -4.07 8.90 -12.58
C ILE A 160 -3.65 9.75 -13.77
N VAL A 161 -4.28 9.57 -14.95
CA VAL A 161 -3.83 10.21 -16.18
C VAL A 161 -4.62 11.49 -16.47
N GLU A 162 -5.94 11.47 -16.37
CA GLU A 162 -6.79 12.60 -16.73
C GLU A 162 -6.94 13.61 -15.58
N GLU A 163 -7.30 13.15 -14.38
CA GLU A 163 -7.49 14.01 -13.21
C GLU A 163 -6.18 14.26 -12.44
N ALA A 164 -5.15 13.45 -12.70
CA ALA A 164 -3.82 13.56 -12.05
C ALA A 164 -3.91 13.79 -10.53
N LEU A 165 -4.75 12.97 -9.85
CA LEU A 165 -4.97 13.10 -8.41
C LEU A 165 -3.66 12.90 -7.64
N PRO A 166 -3.46 13.63 -6.54
CA PRO A 166 -2.31 13.43 -5.69
C PRO A 166 -2.41 12.10 -4.94
N TYR A 167 -1.39 11.25 -5.10
CA TYR A 167 -1.26 9.97 -4.40
C TYR A 167 -0.09 10.06 -3.41
N PRO A 168 -0.26 10.67 -2.22
CA PRO A 168 0.84 10.95 -1.31
C PRO A 168 1.58 9.69 -0.85
N GLU A 169 0.86 8.60 -0.62
CA GLU A 169 1.46 7.31 -0.26
C GLU A 169 2.29 6.73 -1.42
N GLY A 170 1.76 6.77 -2.64
CA GLY A 170 2.49 6.32 -3.83
C GLY A 170 3.75 7.15 -4.08
N VAL A 171 3.68 8.47 -3.87
CA VAL A 171 4.84 9.36 -3.95
C VAL A 171 5.88 9.00 -2.89
N ALA A 172 5.47 8.80 -1.63
CA ALA A 172 6.38 8.40 -0.57
C ALA A 172 7.03 7.04 -0.85
N CYS A 173 6.27 6.06 -1.33
CA CYS A 173 6.79 4.75 -1.73
C CYS A 173 7.80 4.86 -2.87
N ARG A 174 7.53 5.69 -3.89
CA ARG A 174 8.48 5.99 -4.97
C ARG A 174 9.79 6.55 -4.43
N GLU A 175 9.73 7.53 -3.52
CA GLU A 175 10.93 8.13 -2.95
C GLU A 175 11.76 7.10 -2.15
N VAL A 176 11.11 6.18 -1.45
CA VAL A 176 11.78 5.07 -0.75
C VAL A 176 12.47 4.13 -1.74
N LEU A 177 11.80 3.75 -2.83
CA LEU A 177 12.38 2.90 -3.88
C LEU A 177 13.57 3.57 -4.56
N VAL A 178 13.45 4.85 -4.90
CA VAL A 178 14.53 5.65 -5.53
C VAL A 178 15.71 5.83 -4.57
N ALA A 179 15.45 6.12 -3.29
CA ALA A 179 16.50 6.21 -2.27
C ALA A 179 17.23 4.86 -2.10
N GLY A 180 16.47 3.77 -2.15
CA GLY A 180 17.02 2.43 -2.14
C GLY A 180 17.90 2.13 -3.36
N GLU A 181 17.49 2.57 -4.55
CA GLU A 181 18.26 2.38 -5.79
C GLU A 181 19.55 3.20 -5.80
N LYS A 182 19.46 4.48 -5.44
CA LYS A 182 20.64 5.36 -5.31
C LYS A 182 21.60 4.93 -4.20
N GLY A 183 21.08 4.26 -3.15
CA GLY A 183 21.87 3.92 -1.96
C GLY A 183 22.27 5.17 -1.16
N GLY A 184 23.35 5.04 -0.40
CA GLY A 184 23.92 6.16 0.37
C GLY A 184 23.11 6.51 1.63
N SER A 185 23.13 7.79 2.00
CA SER A 185 22.55 8.28 3.26
C SER A 185 21.04 8.09 3.36
N GLY A 186 20.31 8.16 2.24
CA GLY A 186 18.87 7.96 2.20
C GLY A 186 18.45 6.53 2.60
N LEU A 187 19.13 5.53 2.03
CA LEU A 187 18.89 4.13 2.39
C LEU A 187 19.25 3.85 3.85
N ILE A 188 20.37 4.40 4.32
CA ILE A 188 20.80 4.27 5.71
C ILE A 188 19.77 4.85 6.67
N ALA A 189 19.22 6.03 6.38
CA ALA A 189 18.17 6.66 7.18
C ALA A 189 16.90 5.80 7.28
N ILE A 190 16.48 5.18 6.17
CA ILE A 190 15.33 4.27 6.13
C ILE A 190 15.59 3.03 7.00
N ILE A 191 16.79 2.43 6.92
CA ILE A 191 17.15 1.27 7.73
C ILE A 191 17.15 1.64 9.23
N TYR A 192 17.73 2.78 9.60
CA TYR A 192 17.70 3.23 11.00
C TYR A 192 16.28 3.48 11.49
N ALA A 193 15.42 4.12 10.70
CA ALA A 193 14.02 4.35 11.06
C ALA A 193 13.29 3.01 11.31
N LEU A 194 13.51 2.01 10.46
CA LEU A 194 12.94 0.68 10.61
C LEU A 194 13.46 -0.03 11.87
N LEU A 195 14.76 0.03 12.13
CA LEU A 195 15.37 -0.58 13.33
C LEU A 195 14.87 0.10 14.61
N ILE A 196 14.78 1.42 14.64
CA ILE A 196 14.24 2.18 15.78
C ILE A 196 12.77 1.81 16.01
N GLY A 197 11.95 1.79 14.96
CA GLY A 197 10.55 1.38 15.06
C GLY A 197 10.38 -0.07 15.55
N ALA A 198 11.18 -1.00 15.03
CA ALA A 198 11.15 -2.39 15.43
C ALA A 198 11.59 -2.59 16.89
N THR A 199 12.68 -1.94 17.30
CA THR A 199 13.18 -2.01 18.70
C THR A 199 12.18 -1.38 19.66
N TYR A 200 11.60 -0.24 19.31
CA TYR A 200 10.57 0.39 20.12
C TYR A 200 9.34 -0.53 20.26
N GLY A 201 8.84 -1.08 19.17
CA GLY A 201 7.72 -2.02 19.19
C GLY A 201 7.99 -3.28 20.01
N TRP A 202 9.22 -3.79 19.92
CA TRP A 202 9.67 -4.93 20.73
C TRP A 202 9.76 -4.59 22.23
N MET A 203 10.30 -3.42 22.57
CA MET A 203 10.36 -2.95 23.97
C MET A 203 8.97 -2.76 24.58
N VAL A 204 8.03 -2.14 23.84
CA VAL A 204 6.65 -1.92 24.30
C VAL A 204 5.94 -3.24 24.57
N LYS A 205 6.03 -4.19 23.65
CA LYS A 205 5.32 -5.48 23.73
C LYS A 205 6.09 -6.51 24.55
N GLY A 206 7.41 -6.58 24.37
CA GLY A 206 8.26 -7.60 25.00
C GLY A 206 8.50 -7.37 26.48
N PHE A 207 8.81 -6.14 26.88
CA PHE A 207 9.08 -5.80 28.27
C PHE A 207 7.90 -5.16 29.01
N LYS A 208 6.76 -4.93 28.35
CA LYS A 208 5.66 -4.13 28.90
C LYS A 208 6.13 -2.80 29.49
N ALA A 209 7.20 -2.24 28.90
CA ALA A 209 7.93 -1.09 29.41
C ALA A 209 7.12 0.21 29.36
N THR A 210 6.05 0.23 28.59
CA THR A 210 5.09 1.33 28.57
C THR A 210 3.68 0.80 28.69
N HIS A 211 2.87 1.38 29.56
CA HIS A 211 1.44 1.11 29.59
C HIS A 211 0.86 1.54 28.25
N ALA A 212 0.52 0.57 27.41
CA ALA A 212 -0.13 0.80 26.11
C ALA A 212 -1.62 1.13 26.26
N LYS A 213 -1.99 1.91 27.26
CA LYS A 213 -3.31 2.49 27.44
C LYS A 213 -3.11 3.96 27.75
N LEU A 214 -3.10 4.75 26.71
CA LEU A 214 -3.67 6.08 26.79
C LEU A 214 -5.19 5.86 26.61
N GLU A 215 -5.89 5.92 27.73
CA GLU A 215 -7.35 5.99 27.78
C GLU A 215 -7.83 7.24 27.05
#